data_61737c09af9a98b8292d3e159df9ca5f
#
_entry.id   61737c09af9a98b8292d3e159df9ca5f
#
_cell.length_a   1.000
_cell.length_b   1.000
_cell.length_c   1.000
_cell.angle_alpha   90.00
_cell.angle_beta   90.00
_cell.angle_gamma   90.00
#
_symmetry.space_group_name_H-M   'P 1'
#
loop_
_entity.id
_entity.type
_entity.pdbx_description
1 polymer ?
#
loop_
_entity_poly.entity_id
_entity_poly.type
_entity_poly.pdbx_seq_one_letter_code
_entity_poly.pdbx_strand_id
1 'polypeptide(L)'
;PFVFAFNDWLYRALVFLVISCPCALVVSIPLGYFGGIGAASRLGILFKGGNYLDAITKINTVVFDKTGTLTKGTFEVQACKSAGEVSEEELVKLIASVESDSTHPIAKAVVNYAKEQNIECVAVTGTKEFAGYGLEATIDGAMVLVGNCRLLSKFDISYPKELLEITDTIVVCAVGNRYAGYLLLADALKEDAKVAIDNLKALNIENIQILSGDKQSIVTNFAEKLGISKAYGDLLPEGKVNHLEELRQDEANRIAFVGDGMNDAPVLTLSHVGIAMGGLGSDAAIETADVVIQTDQPSKVAEAIKVGKLTRRIIWQNVSLAFGVKLLVLILGAGGI
;
A
#
# COMPACT_ATOMS: atom_id res chain seq x y z
N PRO A 1 55.15 -43.23 -32.19
CA PRO A 1 55.13 -42.02 -31.31
C PRO A 1 53.72 -41.67 -30.87
N PHE A 2 52.70 -41.97 -31.68
CA PHE A 2 51.31 -41.63 -31.35
C PHE A 2 50.69 -42.44 -30.20
N VAL A 3 51.13 -43.69 -29.98
CA VAL A 3 50.57 -44.60 -28.98
C VAL A 3 50.97 -44.23 -27.55
N PHE A 4 52.13 -43.63 -27.34
CA PHE A 4 52.60 -43.16 -26.01
C PHE A 4 51.87 -41.90 -25.49
N ALA A 5 51.27 -41.09 -26.36
CA ALA A 5 50.57 -39.87 -25.97
C ALA A 5 49.06 -40.09 -25.79
N PHE A 6 48.46 -41.26 -26.18
CA PHE A 6 47.04 -41.51 -26.14
C PHE A 6 46.45 -41.41 -24.70
N ASN A 7 47.11 -42.06 -23.75
CA ASN A 7 46.65 -42.07 -22.37
C ASN A 7 46.70 -40.67 -21.73
N ASP A 8 47.75 -39.89 -22.05
CA ASP A 8 47.87 -38.53 -21.55
C ASP A 8 46.79 -37.61 -22.15
N TRP A 9 46.55 -37.77 -23.46
CA TRP A 9 45.48 -37.00 -24.12
C TRP A 9 44.10 -37.46 -23.67
N LEU A 10 43.88 -38.75 -23.46
CA LEU A 10 42.63 -39.25 -22.89
C LEU A 10 42.40 -38.74 -21.46
N TYR A 11 43.43 -38.79 -20.63
CA TYR A 11 43.38 -38.25 -19.28
C TYR A 11 43.02 -36.76 -19.29
N ARG A 12 43.71 -35.94 -20.10
CA ARG A 12 43.39 -34.51 -20.25
C ARG A 12 41.96 -34.29 -20.74
N ALA A 13 41.51 -35.05 -21.73
CA ALA A 13 40.14 -34.97 -22.24
C ALA A 13 39.10 -35.26 -21.14
N LEU A 14 39.31 -36.31 -20.33
CA LEU A 14 38.45 -36.65 -19.21
C LEU A 14 38.46 -35.57 -18.11
N VAL A 15 39.63 -35.00 -17.79
CA VAL A 15 39.76 -33.89 -16.87
C VAL A 15 38.97 -32.67 -17.36
N PHE A 16 39.10 -32.29 -18.64
CA PHE A 16 38.32 -31.22 -19.24
C PHE A 16 36.81 -31.50 -19.19
N LEU A 17 36.39 -32.75 -19.44
CA LEU A 17 34.98 -33.14 -19.37
C LEU A 17 34.41 -32.96 -17.96
N VAL A 18 35.13 -33.39 -16.93
CA VAL A 18 34.71 -33.26 -15.51
C VAL A 18 34.71 -31.81 -15.08
N ILE A 19 35.75 -31.05 -15.42
CA ILE A 19 35.83 -29.61 -15.08
C ILE A 19 34.75 -28.81 -15.83
N SER A 20 34.29 -29.26 -16.98
CA SER A 20 33.22 -28.60 -17.76
C SER A 20 31.86 -28.65 -17.08
N CYS A 21 31.65 -29.51 -16.07
CA CYS A 21 30.41 -29.58 -15.33
C CYS A 21 30.12 -28.23 -14.60
N PRO A 22 28.97 -27.57 -14.83
CA PRO A 22 28.60 -26.32 -14.12
C PRO A 22 27.97 -26.57 -12.75
N CYS A 23 28.40 -27.65 -12.03
CA CYS A 23 27.74 -28.15 -10.81
C CYS A 23 27.59 -27.05 -9.73
N ALA A 24 28.61 -26.19 -9.54
CA ALA A 24 28.58 -25.11 -8.60
C ALA A 24 27.50 -24.04 -8.96
N LEU A 25 27.27 -23.77 -10.25
CA LEU A 25 26.25 -22.82 -10.71
C LEU A 25 24.85 -23.39 -10.52
N VAL A 26 24.64 -24.66 -10.85
CA VAL A 26 23.33 -25.34 -10.75
C VAL A 26 22.80 -25.32 -9.30
N VAL A 27 23.70 -25.43 -8.31
CA VAL A 27 23.33 -25.42 -6.88
C VAL A 27 23.31 -23.99 -6.32
N SER A 28 24.29 -23.16 -6.66
CA SER A 28 24.49 -21.84 -6.05
C SER A 28 23.38 -20.85 -6.40
N ILE A 29 22.86 -20.87 -7.63
CA ILE A 29 21.82 -19.94 -8.06
C ILE A 29 20.50 -20.17 -7.32
N PRO A 30 19.89 -21.37 -7.30
CA PRO A 30 18.68 -21.63 -6.52
C PRO A 30 18.88 -21.36 -5.03
N LEU A 31 20.02 -21.73 -4.46
CA LEU A 31 20.31 -21.48 -3.04
C LEU A 31 20.35 -19.98 -2.73
N GLY A 32 20.87 -19.16 -3.65
CA GLY A 32 20.86 -17.71 -3.54
C GLY A 32 19.44 -17.14 -3.50
N TYR A 33 18.55 -17.63 -4.37
CA TYR A 33 17.13 -17.21 -4.35
C TYR A 33 16.41 -17.69 -3.09
N PHE A 34 16.62 -18.94 -2.65
CA PHE A 34 16.04 -19.42 -1.39
C PHE A 34 16.51 -18.60 -0.18
N GLY A 35 17.80 -18.25 -0.14
CA GLY A 35 18.35 -17.37 0.88
C GLY A 35 17.69 -15.99 0.87
N GLY A 36 17.49 -15.40 -0.32
CA GLY A 36 16.82 -14.12 -0.51
C GLY A 36 15.34 -14.15 -0.09
N ILE A 37 14.58 -15.16 -0.50
CA ILE A 37 13.20 -15.37 -0.09
C ILE A 37 13.10 -15.54 1.43
N GLY A 38 13.99 -16.35 2.02
CA GLY A 38 14.04 -16.55 3.47
C GLY A 38 14.38 -15.27 4.24
N ALA A 39 15.28 -14.44 3.71
CA ALA A 39 15.59 -13.13 4.29
C ALA A 39 14.41 -12.17 4.21
N ALA A 40 13.71 -12.11 3.09
CA ALA A 40 12.49 -11.31 2.91
C ALA A 40 11.37 -11.77 3.86
N SER A 41 11.15 -13.07 4.00
CA SER A 41 10.14 -13.64 4.89
C SER A 41 10.35 -13.22 6.35
N ARG A 42 11.58 -13.14 6.83
CA ARG A 42 11.90 -12.64 8.19
C ARG A 42 11.53 -11.17 8.39
N LEU A 43 11.41 -10.41 7.31
CA LEU A 43 10.98 -9.01 7.32
C LEU A 43 9.46 -8.86 7.13
N GLY A 44 8.71 -9.98 7.08
CA GLY A 44 7.29 -9.99 6.81
C GLY A 44 6.95 -9.75 5.34
N ILE A 45 7.88 -10.06 4.42
CA ILE A 45 7.71 -9.93 2.97
C ILE A 45 7.76 -11.33 2.35
N LEU A 46 6.65 -11.76 1.77
CA LEU A 46 6.54 -13.06 1.13
C LEU A 46 6.66 -12.92 -0.39
N PHE A 47 7.71 -13.45 -0.98
CA PHE A 47 7.83 -13.63 -2.42
C PHE A 47 7.31 -15.02 -2.83
N LYS A 48 6.41 -15.10 -3.79
CA LYS A 48 5.87 -16.37 -4.28
C LYS A 48 6.83 -17.14 -5.17
N GLY A 49 7.92 -16.53 -5.58
CA GLY A 49 8.94 -17.19 -6.41
C GLY A 49 10.20 -16.37 -6.61
N GLY A 50 11.30 -17.03 -6.97
CA GLY A 50 12.58 -16.38 -7.26
C GLY A 50 12.52 -15.46 -8.49
N ASN A 51 11.65 -15.75 -9.46
CA ASN A 51 11.40 -14.92 -10.63
C ASN A 51 10.88 -13.51 -10.23
N TYR A 52 10.00 -13.43 -9.22
CA TYR A 52 9.48 -12.14 -8.72
C TYR A 52 10.53 -11.37 -7.92
N LEU A 53 11.40 -12.10 -7.20
CA LEU A 53 12.53 -11.49 -6.51
C LEU A 53 13.56 -10.90 -7.50
N ASP A 54 13.69 -11.46 -8.71
CA ASP A 54 14.51 -10.84 -9.77
C ASP A 54 13.74 -9.70 -10.46
N ALA A 55 12.45 -9.89 -10.76
CA ALA A 55 11.62 -8.89 -11.42
C ALA A 55 11.54 -7.58 -10.64
N ILE A 56 11.40 -7.65 -9.30
CA ILE A 56 11.31 -6.46 -8.43
C ILE A 56 12.58 -5.59 -8.49
N THR A 57 13.72 -6.16 -8.85
CA THR A 57 14.99 -5.40 -8.97
C THR A 57 14.99 -4.43 -10.14
N LYS A 58 14.13 -4.66 -11.13
CA LYS A 58 14.04 -3.89 -12.38
C LYS A 58 12.99 -2.79 -12.31
N ILE A 59 12.17 -2.75 -11.26
CA ILE A 59 11.09 -1.78 -11.08
C ILE A 59 11.67 -0.36 -11.07
N ASN A 60 11.04 0.52 -11.87
CA ASN A 60 11.31 1.94 -11.96
C ASN A 60 10.05 2.80 -11.77
N THR A 61 8.90 2.19 -11.74
CA THR A 61 7.60 2.84 -11.55
C THR A 61 6.83 2.08 -10.47
N VAL A 62 6.33 2.80 -9.46
CA VAL A 62 5.49 2.22 -8.40
C VAL A 62 4.15 2.94 -8.39
N VAL A 63 3.08 2.17 -8.51
CA VAL A 63 1.71 2.65 -8.52
C VAL A 63 1.03 2.11 -7.27
N PHE A 64 0.53 3.01 -6.43
CA PHE A 64 -0.18 2.67 -5.21
C PHE A 64 -1.69 2.82 -5.40
N ASP A 65 -2.47 1.89 -4.89
CA ASP A 65 -3.82 2.19 -4.46
C ASP A 65 -3.78 3.09 -3.22
N LYS A 66 -4.82 3.90 -3.00
CA LYS A 66 -4.89 4.78 -1.81
C LYS A 66 -5.43 4.03 -0.60
N THR A 67 -6.66 3.53 -0.72
CA THR A 67 -7.45 3.03 0.41
C THR A 67 -6.96 1.65 0.84
N GLY A 68 -6.75 1.45 2.15
CA GLY A 68 -6.22 0.17 2.66
C GLY A 68 -4.73 -0.07 2.36
N THR A 69 -4.12 0.69 1.45
CA THR A 69 -2.72 0.55 1.02
C THR A 69 -1.82 1.61 1.64
N LEU A 70 -2.01 2.89 1.30
CA LEU A 70 -1.32 4.02 1.92
C LEU A 70 -2.08 4.55 3.13
N THR A 71 -3.36 4.20 3.23
CA THR A 71 -4.24 4.52 4.36
C THR A 71 -4.66 3.25 5.09
N LYS A 72 -5.19 3.42 6.30
CA LYS A 72 -5.67 2.31 7.15
C LYS A 72 -7.00 1.71 6.68
N GLY A 73 -7.70 2.37 5.72
CA GLY A 73 -9.05 2.00 5.31
C GLY A 73 -10.10 2.30 6.38
N THR A 74 -9.75 3.10 7.37
CA THR A 74 -10.61 3.52 8.47
C THR A 74 -10.64 5.03 8.56
N PHE A 75 -11.84 5.60 8.81
CA PHE A 75 -11.97 7.03 9.05
C PHE A 75 -11.39 7.39 10.41
N GLU A 76 -10.70 8.54 10.46
CA GLU A 76 -10.28 9.20 11.70
C GLU A 76 -10.71 10.66 11.67
N VAL A 77 -11.04 11.23 12.84
CA VAL A 77 -11.36 12.64 12.97
C VAL A 77 -10.07 13.45 12.86
N GLN A 78 -9.98 14.31 11.85
CA GLN A 78 -8.82 15.14 11.56
C GLN A 78 -8.91 16.52 12.20
N ALA A 79 -10.13 17.05 12.32
CA ALA A 79 -10.39 18.34 12.91
C ALA A 79 -11.81 18.41 13.48
N CYS A 80 -11.96 19.20 14.55
CA CYS A 80 -13.23 19.61 15.12
C CYS A 80 -13.35 21.13 14.98
N LYS A 81 -14.47 21.62 14.47
CA LYS A 81 -14.75 23.06 14.38
C LYS A 81 -16.12 23.37 14.92
N SER A 82 -16.15 24.08 16.04
CA SER A 82 -17.36 24.59 16.64
C SER A 82 -17.80 25.91 15.93
N ALA A 83 -19.12 26.16 15.92
CA ALA A 83 -19.69 27.41 15.48
C ALA A 83 -19.68 28.54 16.57
N GLY A 84 -19.10 28.25 17.75
CA GLY A 84 -18.86 29.22 18.83
C GLY A 84 -19.94 29.25 19.93
N GLU A 85 -21.08 28.58 19.76
CA GLU A 85 -22.12 28.46 20.81
C GLU A 85 -21.86 27.30 21.77
N VAL A 86 -21.17 26.26 21.31
CA VAL A 86 -20.72 25.08 22.09
C VAL A 86 -19.22 24.96 22.01
N SER A 87 -18.58 24.37 23.02
CA SER A 87 -17.14 24.07 22.95
C SER A 87 -16.88 22.93 21.96
N GLU A 88 -15.64 22.78 21.49
CA GLU A 88 -15.27 21.66 20.62
C GLU A 88 -15.45 20.32 21.33
N GLU A 89 -15.15 20.24 22.64
CA GLU A 89 -15.36 19.07 23.48
C GLU A 89 -16.84 18.68 23.54
N GLU A 90 -17.72 19.67 23.74
CA GLU A 90 -19.17 19.46 23.79
C GLU A 90 -19.72 19.07 22.41
N LEU A 91 -19.19 19.63 21.32
CA LEU A 91 -19.55 19.25 19.97
C LEU A 91 -19.20 17.77 19.70
N VAL A 92 -17.99 17.33 20.06
CA VAL A 92 -17.58 15.92 19.96
C VAL A 92 -18.49 15.02 20.80
N LYS A 93 -18.79 15.42 22.04
CA LYS A 93 -19.68 14.69 22.94
C LYS A 93 -21.08 14.50 22.34
N LEU A 94 -21.66 15.55 21.79
CA LEU A 94 -23.00 15.51 21.16
C LEU A 94 -23.01 14.56 19.95
N ILE A 95 -22.04 14.71 19.04
CA ILE A 95 -21.95 13.87 17.83
C ILE A 95 -21.70 12.42 18.22
N ALA A 96 -20.72 12.14 19.10
CA ALA A 96 -20.40 10.79 19.53
C ALA A 96 -21.56 10.11 20.27
N SER A 97 -22.33 10.87 21.06
CA SER A 97 -23.50 10.32 21.76
C SER A 97 -24.60 9.89 20.79
N VAL A 98 -24.90 10.70 19.77
CA VAL A 98 -25.90 10.38 18.74
C VAL A 98 -25.45 9.20 17.87
N GLU A 99 -24.14 9.11 17.57
CA GLU A 99 -23.57 8.05 16.75
C GLU A 99 -23.25 6.76 17.52
N SER A 100 -23.40 6.74 18.85
CA SER A 100 -22.97 5.62 19.71
C SER A 100 -23.59 4.27 19.35
N ASP A 101 -24.84 4.27 18.87
CA ASP A 101 -25.57 3.07 18.50
C ASP A 101 -25.48 2.73 16.99
N SER A 102 -24.82 3.58 16.21
CA SER A 102 -24.67 3.41 14.77
C SER A 102 -23.53 2.44 14.44
N THR A 103 -23.78 1.53 13.49
CA THR A 103 -22.76 0.61 12.97
C THR A 103 -21.93 1.18 11.82
N HIS A 104 -22.24 2.41 11.41
CA HIS A 104 -21.56 3.04 10.27
C HIS A 104 -20.06 3.28 10.56
N PRO A 105 -19.14 3.09 9.59
CA PRO A 105 -17.71 3.33 9.81
C PRO A 105 -17.37 4.72 10.33
N ILE A 106 -18.06 5.76 9.85
CA ILE A 106 -17.93 7.16 10.33
C ILE A 106 -18.29 7.27 11.80
N ALA A 107 -19.41 6.66 12.22
CA ALA A 107 -19.85 6.64 13.59
C ALA A 107 -18.80 6.04 14.54
N LYS A 108 -18.27 4.88 14.15
CA LYS A 108 -17.18 4.22 14.91
C LYS A 108 -15.96 5.12 15.07
N ALA A 109 -15.59 5.83 14.00
CA ALA A 109 -14.46 6.77 14.03
C ALA A 109 -14.70 7.92 15.04
N VAL A 110 -15.89 8.50 15.04
CA VAL A 110 -16.26 9.58 15.96
C VAL A 110 -16.30 9.09 17.41
N VAL A 111 -16.91 7.94 17.67
CA VAL A 111 -16.98 7.35 19.03
C VAL A 111 -15.58 6.99 19.54
N ASN A 112 -14.72 6.44 18.69
CA ASN A 112 -13.33 6.16 19.09
C ASN A 112 -12.56 7.44 19.40
N TYR A 113 -12.70 8.47 18.57
CA TYR A 113 -12.09 9.78 18.83
C TYR A 113 -12.53 10.37 20.16
N ALA A 114 -13.84 10.33 20.49
CA ALA A 114 -14.35 10.77 21.78
C ALA A 114 -13.71 10.02 22.96
N LYS A 115 -13.56 8.68 22.84
CA LYS A 115 -12.88 7.84 23.85
C LYS A 115 -11.41 8.23 24.03
N GLU A 116 -10.69 8.47 22.95
CA GLU A 116 -9.27 8.88 22.98
C GLU A 116 -9.09 10.26 23.66
N GLN A 117 -10.07 11.16 23.49
CA GLN A 117 -10.10 12.44 24.17
C GLN A 117 -10.66 12.38 25.59
N ASN A 118 -11.00 11.19 26.12
CA ASN A 118 -11.65 10.97 27.41
C ASN A 118 -13.00 11.68 27.55
N ILE A 119 -13.75 11.82 26.46
CA ILE A 119 -15.09 12.44 26.42
C ILE A 119 -16.12 11.31 26.58
N GLU A 120 -16.90 11.36 27.65
CA GLU A 120 -17.97 10.41 27.91
C GLU A 120 -19.23 10.75 27.12
N CYS A 121 -19.79 9.76 26.41
CA CYS A 121 -21.06 9.91 25.73
C CYS A 121 -22.21 9.97 26.76
N VAL A 122 -23.23 10.75 26.45
CA VAL A 122 -24.46 10.88 27.25
C VAL A 122 -25.58 10.04 26.66
N ALA A 123 -26.56 9.69 27.47
CA ALA A 123 -27.72 8.95 27.04
C ALA A 123 -28.55 9.78 26.01
N VAL A 124 -28.91 9.12 24.91
CA VAL A 124 -29.78 9.69 23.87
C VAL A 124 -31.14 9.01 23.87
N THR A 125 -32.18 9.73 23.48
CA THR A 125 -33.51 9.19 23.35
C THR A 125 -34.13 9.61 22.01
N GLY A 126 -35.08 8.81 21.51
CA GLY A 126 -35.82 9.18 20.30
C GLY A 126 -35.01 9.16 19.01
N THR A 127 -33.97 8.34 18.94
CA THR A 127 -33.09 8.25 17.75
C THR A 127 -33.89 7.82 16.51
N LYS A 128 -33.78 8.61 15.44
CA LYS A 128 -34.33 8.34 14.11
C LYS A 128 -33.26 8.46 13.07
N GLU A 129 -33.16 7.45 12.21
CA GLU A 129 -32.25 7.45 11.07
C GLU A 129 -32.94 7.99 9.82
N PHE A 130 -32.26 8.89 9.12
CA PHE A 130 -32.62 9.37 7.79
C PHE A 130 -31.60 8.82 6.81
N ALA A 131 -31.99 7.75 6.10
CA ALA A 131 -31.09 7.05 5.19
C ALA A 131 -30.42 8.00 4.19
N GLY A 132 -29.07 8.03 4.19
CA GLY A 132 -28.24 8.89 3.33
C GLY A 132 -28.14 10.37 3.77
N TYR A 133 -28.71 10.75 4.94
CA TYR A 133 -28.65 12.09 5.49
C TYR A 133 -27.96 12.13 6.87
N GLY A 134 -28.34 11.25 7.80
CA GLY A 134 -27.81 11.20 9.15
C GLY A 134 -28.87 10.82 10.19
N LEU A 135 -28.65 11.25 11.42
CA LEU A 135 -29.44 10.89 12.60
C LEU A 135 -30.06 12.12 13.26
N GLU A 136 -31.27 11.93 13.82
CA GLU A 136 -31.94 12.82 14.75
C GLU A 136 -32.02 12.12 16.11
N ALA A 137 -31.71 12.81 17.19
CA ALA A 137 -31.88 12.30 18.53
C ALA A 137 -32.21 13.42 19.51
N THR A 138 -32.60 13.08 20.73
CA THR A 138 -32.86 14.04 21.81
C THR A 138 -31.85 13.84 22.93
N ILE A 139 -31.14 14.90 23.30
CA ILE A 139 -30.19 14.98 24.42
C ILE A 139 -30.65 16.11 25.35
N ASP A 140 -30.87 15.82 26.61
CA ASP A 140 -31.31 16.78 27.64
C ASP A 140 -32.54 17.60 27.21
N GLY A 141 -33.47 17.00 26.48
CA GLY A 141 -34.69 17.64 25.97
C GLY A 141 -34.51 18.52 24.73
N ALA A 142 -33.27 18.65 24.21
CA ALA A 142 -32.98 19.36 22.97
C ALA A 142 -32.85 18.36 21.80
N MET A 143 -33.43 18.73 20.65
CA MET A 143 -33.22 17.99 19.41
C MET A 143 -31.79 18.17 18.90
N VAL A 144 -31.08 17.06 18.61
CA VAL A 144 -29.74 17.06 18.05
C VAL A 144 -29.76 16.35 16.70
N LEU A 145 -29.25 16.99 15.67
CA LEU A 145 -29.10 16.45 14.33
C LEU A 145 -27.62 16.21 14.04
N VAL A 146 -27.28 15.03 13.58
CA VAL A 146 -25.91 14.64 13.22
C VAL A 146 -25.92 13.98 11.84
N GLY A 147 -25.14 14.49 10.89
CA GLY A 147 -25.10 13.92 9.56
C GLY A 147 -24.39 14.80 8.55
N ASN A 148 -24.84 14.80 7.29
CA ASN A 148 -24.30 15.66 6.24
C ASN A 148 -25.09 16.98 6.11
N CYS A 149 -24.60 17.94 5.31
CA CYS A 149 -25.25 19.23 5.11
C CYS A 149 -26.69 19.12 4.56
N ARG A 150 -27.02 18.03 3.83
CA ARG A 150 -28.37 17.81 3.31
C ARG A 150 -29.37 17.54 4.44
N LEU A 151 -28.93 16.97 5.57
CA LEU A 151 -29.77 16.80 6.76
C LEU A 151 -30.20 18.16 7.29
N LEU A 152 -29.26 19.08 7.48
CA LEU A 152 -29.56 20.43 7.96
C LEU A 152 -30.49 21.16 7.00
N SER A 153 -30.25 21.06 5.69
CA SER A 153 -31.13 21.65 4.67
C SER A 153 -32.57 21.09 4.74
N LYS A 154 -32.74 19.81 5.07
CA LYS A 154 -34.05 19.16 5.21
C LYS A 154 -34.84 19.71 6.42
N PHE A 155 -34.13 20.17 7.44
CA PHE A 155 -34.74 20.78 8.66
C PHE A 155 -34.69 22.32 8.64
N ASP A 156 -34.44 22.93 7.46
CA ASP A 156 -34.37 24.37 7.25
C ASP A 156 -33.34 25.07 8.17
N ILE A 157 -32.26 24.37 8.54
CA ILE A 157 -31.20 24.94 9.38
C ILE A 157 -30.13 25.56 8.50
N SER A 158 -29.86 26.85 8.75
CA SER A 158 -28.81 27.59 8.05
C SER A 158 -27.44 27.16 8.51
N TYR A 159 -26.49 26.96 7.56
CA TYR A 159 -25.11 26.64 7.81
C TYR A 159 -24.17 27.41 6.86
N PRO A 160 -22.87 27.55 7.16
CA PRO A 160 -21.90 28.21 6.29
C PRO A 160 -21.78 27.53 4.95
N LYS A 161 -21.89 28.25 3.84
CA LYS A 161 -21.81 27.69 2.47
C LYS A 161 -20.41 27.08 2.16
N GLU A 162 -19.39 27.57 2.84
CA GLU A 162 -18.00 27.05 2.76
C GLU A 162 -17.91 25.55 3.07
N LEU A 163 -18.86 25.00 3.87
CA LEU A 163 -18.91 23.57 4.15
C LEU A 163 -19.16 22.71 2.90
N LEU A 164 -19.78 23.28 1.87
CA LEU A 164 -20.03 22.59 0.60
C LEU A 164 -18.78 22.52 -0.28
N GLU A 165 -17.77 23.33 0.00
CA GLU A 165 -16.48 23.35 -0.70
C GLU A 165 -15.48 22.39 -0.08
N ILE A 166 -15.76 21.88 1.14
CA ILE A 166 -14.90 20.89 1.80
C ILE A 166 -14.95 19.59 1.01
N THR A 167 -13.80 19.13 0.58
CA THR A 167 -13.65 17.91 -0.22
C THR A 167 -13.66 16.64 0.63
N ASP A 168 -13.18 16.73 1.87
CA ASP A 168 -13.15 15.62 2.80
C ASP A 168 -14.54 15.31 3.38
N THR A 169 -14.70 14.17 4.01
CA THR A 169 -15.95 13.79 4.66
C THR A 169 -16.19 14.66 5.90
N ILE A 170 -17.33 15.33 5.96
CA ILE A 170 -17.73 16.09 7.14
C ILE A 170 -18.98 15.51 7.79
N VAL A 171 -18.99 15.53 9.12
CA VAL A 171 -20.18 15.27 9.94
C VAL A 171 -20.56 16.55 10.63
N VAL A 172 -21.68 17.11 10.22
CA VAL A 172 -22.22 18.36 10.79
C VAL A 172 -23.17 18.06 11.96
N CYS A 173 -23.20 18.97 12.91
CA CYS A 173 -24.10 18.90 14.05
C CYS A 173 -24.97 20.17 14.15
N ALA A 174 -26.21 19.99 14.54
CA ALA A 174 -27.09 21.09 14.93
C ALA A 174 -27.81 20.71 16.22
N VAL A 175 -28.05 21.73 17.07
CA VAL A 175 -28.78 21.64 18.35
C VAL A 175 -30.00 22.54 18.27
N GLY A 176 -31.18 21.96 18.44
CA GLY A 176 -32.44 22.67 18.14
C GLY A 176 -32.45 23.08 16.66
N ASN A 177 -32.65 24.39 16.43
CA ASN A 177 -32.67 25.01 15.09
C ASN A 177 -31.36 25.72 14.72
N ARG A 178 -30.23 25.42 15.38
CA ARG A 178 -28.98 26.14 15.20
C ARG A 178 -27.85 25.18 14.82
N TYR A 179 -27.09 25.59 13.84
CA TYR A 179 -25.85 24.92 13.47
C TYR A 179 -24.82 25.04 14.61
N ALA A 180 -24.28 23.90 15.08
CA ALA A 180 -23.36 23.84 16.21
C ALA A 180 -21.88 23.66 15.79
N GLY A 181 -21.64 23.09 14.61
CA GLY A 181 -20.27 22.84 14.13
C GLY A 181 -20.17 21.57 13.30
N TYR A 182 -18.93 21.15 13.03
CA TYR A 182 -18.67 19.93 12.27
C TYR A 182 -17.38 19.23 12.70
N LEU A 183 -17.32 17.94 12.41
CA LEU A 183 -16.11 17.14 12.43
C LEU A 183 -15.67 16.88 10.99
N LEU A 184 -14.37 17.03 10.74
CA LEU A 184 -13.72 16.64 9.49
C LEU A 184 -13.14 15.25 9.66
N LEU A 185 -13.52 14.31 8.79
CA LEU A 185 -13.03 12.95 8.79
C LEU A 185 -12.31 12.66 7.48
N ALA A 186 -11.19 11.98 7.58
CA ALA A 186 -10.47 11.46 6.43
C ALA A 186 -10.02 10.03 6.70
N ASP A 187 -9.75 9.30 5.64
CA ASP A 187 -9.13 7.99 5.76
C ASP A 187 -7.71 8.15 6.33
N ALA A 188 -7.46 7.47 7.44
CA ALA A 188 -6.23 7.63 8.20
C ALA A 188 -5.01 7.20 7.39
N LEU A 189 -4.02 8.07 7.30
CA LEU A 189 -2.73 7.77 6.69
C LEU A 189 -1.99 6.71 7.55
N LYS A 190 -1.39 5.69 6.93
CA LYS A 190 -0.49 4.80 7.65
C LYS A 190 0.76 5.57 8.10
N GLU A 191 1.23 5.30 9.31
CA GLU A 191 2.33 6.03 9.96
C GLU A 191 3.63 6.02 9.14
N ASP A 192 3.86 4.93 8.41
CA ASP A 192 5.06 4.73 7.59
C ASP A 192 4.86 5.06 6.10
N ALA A 193 3.67 5.55 5.68
CA ALA A 193 3.40 5.84 4.27
C ALA A 193 4.36 6.90 3.70
N LYS A 194 4.64 7.97 4.46
CA LYS A 194 5.63 8.99 4.03
C LYS A 194 7.02 8.40 3.92
N VAL A 195 7.44 7.59 4.89
CA VAL A 195 8.72 6.88 4.91
C VAL A 195 8.84 5.94 3.71
N ALA A 196 7.74 5.26 3.32
CA ALA A 196 7.70 4.41 2.14
C ALA A 196 8.08 5.19 0.87
N ILE A 197 7.45 6.34 0.66
CA ILE A 197 7.71 7.18 -0.52
C ILE A 197 9.15 7.72 -0.52
N ASP A 198 9.64 8.21 0.61
CA ASP A 198 11.01 8.74 0.72
C ASP A 198 12.05 7.63 0.49
N ASN A 199 11.82 6.42 1.00
CA ASN A 199 12.68 5.26 0.75
C ASN A 199 12.68 4.82 -0.72
N LEU A 200 11.54 4.88 -1.42
CA LEU A 200 11.49 4.58 -2.85
C LEU A 200 12.27 5.61 -3.67
N LYS A 201 12.13 6.90 -3.37
CA LYS A 201 12.91 7.97 -4.00
C LYS A 201 14.42 7.77 -3.76
N ALA A 202 14.82 7.36 -2.56
CA ALA A 202 16.22 7.03 -2.24
C ALA A 202 16.78 5.83 -3.04
N LEU A 203 15.89 4.96 -3.57
CA LEU A 203 16.26 3.87 -4.48
C LEU A 203 16.26 4.27 -5.96
N ASN A 204 16.13 5.57 -6.27
CA ASN A 204 16.01 6.18 -7.61
C ASN A 204 14.73 5.74 -8.34
N ILE A 205 13.64 5.52 -7.59
CA ILE A 205 12.30 5.32 -8.15
C ILE A 205 11.56 6.65 -8.03
N GLU A 206 11.58 7.43 -9.11
CA GLU A 206 10.98 8.77 -9.14
C GLU A 206 9.54 8.74 -9.67
N ASN A 207 9.19 7.76 -10.50
CA ASN A 207 7.85 7.62 -11.03
C ASN A 207 6.95 6.87 -10.04
N ILE A 208 6.45 7.62 -9.03
CA ILE A 208 5.51 7.11 -8.02
C ILE A 208 4.15 7.75 -8.32
N GLN A 209 3.10 6.91 -8.37
CA GLN A 209 1.74 7.34 -8.72
C GLN A 209 0.73 6.78 -7.72
N ILE A 210 -0.39 7.50 -7.56
CA ILE A 210 -1.55 7.04 -6.77
C ILE A 210 -2.74 6.91 -7.70
N LEU A 211 -3.44 5.77 -7.61
CA LEU A 211 -4.75 5.55 -8.24
C LEU A 211 -5.81 5.37 -7.15
N SER A 212 -6.95 6.03 -7.30
CA SER A 212 -8.03 5.95 -6.31
C SER A 212 -9.41 6.12 -6.95
N GLY A 213 -10.42 5.51 -6.34
CA GLY A 213 -11.82 5.78 -6.67
C GLY A 213 -12.38 7.06 -6.03
N ASP A 214 -11.63 7.69 -5.12
CA ASP A 214 -12.04 8.93 -4.49
C ASP A 214 -11.97 10.11 -5.46
N LYS A 215 -12.68 11.21 -5.11
CA LYS A 215 -12.66 12.44 -5.90
C LYS A 215 -11.24 12.92 -6.17
N GLN A 216 -10.98 13.40 -7.38
CA GLN A 216 -9.67 13.90 -7.80
C GLN A 216 -9.06 14.91 -6.82
N SER A 217 -9.87 15.83 -6.28
CA SER A 217 -9.41 16.84 -5.30
C SER A 217 -8.87 16.22 -4.01
N ILE A 218 -9.53 15.17 -3.49
CA ILE A 218 -9.10 14.45 -2.28
C ILE A 218 -7.77 13.75 -2.56
N VAL A 219 -7.67 13.06 -3.70
CA VAL A 219 -6.46 12.30 -4.07
C VAL A 219 -5.27 13.23 -4.32
N THR A 220 -5.51 14.40 -4.92
CA THR A 220 -4.47 15.42 -5.12
C THR A 220 -3.92 15.93 -3.79
N ASN A 221 -4.79 16.37 -2.86
CA ASN A 221 -4.37 16.83 -1.54
C ASN A 221 -3.61 15.75 -0.75
N PHE A 222 -4.06 14.50 -0.87
CA PHE A 222 -3.39 13.35 -0.25
C PHE A 222 -1.99 13.13 -0.82
N ALA A 223 -1.84 13.18 -2.15
CA ALA A 223 -0.57 13.01 -2.83
C ALA A 223 0.43 14.13 -2.49
N GLU A 224 -0.03 15.38 -2.39
CA GLU A 224 0.80 16.52 -1.99
C GLU A 224 1.39 16.34 -0.59
N LYS A 225 0.61 15.84 0.39
CA LYS A 225 1.10 15.53 1.74
C LYS A 225 2.22 14.50 1.72
N LEU A 226 2.20 13.55 0.78
CA LEU A 226 3.23 12.53 0.60
C LEU A 226 4.37 12.97 -0.32
N GLY A 227 4.23 14.11 -1.00
CA GLY A 227 5.20 14.58 -1.99
C GLY A 227 5.20 13.75 -3.27
N ILE A 228 4.04 13.26 -3.70
CA ILE A 228 3.80 12.54 -4.95
C ILE A 228 3.16 13.50 -5.94
N SER A 229 3.71 13.62 -7.14
CA SER A 229 3.23 14.55 -8.16
C SER A 229 2.15 13.99 -9.09
N LYS A 230 2.02 12.68 -9.16
CA LYS A 230 1.09 11.99 -10.06
C LYS A 230 0.02 11.27 -9.24
N ALA A 231 -1.21 11.76 -9.31
CA ALA A 231 -2.33 11.21 -8.57
C ALA A 231 -3.62 11.32 -9.39
N TYR A 232 -4.33 10.22 -9.49
CA TYR A 232 -5.51 10.07 -10.33
C TYR A 232 -6.67 9.59 -9.47
N GLY A 233 -7.69 10.42 -9.41
CA GLY A 233 -8.93 10.17 -8.70
C GLY A 233 -10.09 9.81 -9.63
N ASP A 234 -11.29 9.64 -9.06
CA ASP A 234 -12.52 9.30 -9.77
C ASP A 234 -12.41 8.04 -10.66
N LEU A 235 -11.50 7.12 -10.33
CA LEU A 235 -11.25 5.92 -11.12
C LEU A 235 -12.16 4.77 -10.69
N LEU A 236 -12.91 4.24 -11.64
CA LEU A 236 -13.52 2.92 -11.50
C LEU A 236 -12.44 1.81 -11.63
N PRO A 237 -12.72 0.57 -11.20
CA PRO A 237 -11.76 -0.54 -11.34
C PRO A 237 -11.21 -0.69 -12.77
N GLU A 238 -12.07 -0.56 -13.78
CA GLU A 238 -11.67 -0.57 -15.20
C GLU A 238 -10.75 0.60 -15.56
N GLY A 239 -10.97 1.76 -14.97
CA GLY A 239 -10.12 2.95 -15.17
C GLY A 239 -8.70 2.74 -14.63
N LYS A 240 -8.54 2.03 -13.51
CA LYS A 240 -7.23 1.65 -13.00
C LYS A 240 -6.50 0.69 -13.92
N VAL A 241 -7.22 -0.29 -14.51
CA VAL A 241 -6.67 -1.23 -15.49
C VAL A 241 -6.19 -0.47 -16.72
N ASN A 242 -7.04 0.38 -17.32
CA ASN A 242 -6.70 1.17 -18.51
C ASN A 242 -5.47 2.05 -18.26
N HIS A 243 -5.38 2.71 -17.11
CA HIS A 243 -4.22 3.53 -16.74
C HIS A 243 -2.91 2.70 -16.69
N LEU A 244 -2.99 1.49 -16.14
CA LEU A 244 -1.83 0.61 -16.08
C LEU A 244 -1.44 0.09 -17.47
N GLU A 245 -2.41 -0.19 -18.36
CA GLU A 245 -2.17 -0.56 -19.74
C GLU A 245 -1.47 0.55 -20.51
N GLU A 246 -1.91 1.80 -20.34
CA GLU A 246 -1.23 2.97 -20.92
C GLU A 246 0.23 3.07 -20.46
N LEU A 247 0.48 2.90 -19.15
CA LEU A 247 1.84 2.93 -18.62
C LEU A 247 2.71 1.79 -19.18
N ARG A 248 2.13 0.64 -19.50
CA ARG A 248 2.83 -0.51 -20.09
C ARG A 248 3.16 -0.37 -21.57
N GLN A 249 2.50 0.55 -22.30
CA GLN A 249 2.84 0.82 -23.70
C GLN A 249 4.27 1.31 -23.85
N ASP A 250 4.81 1.99 -22.86
CA ASP A 250 6.23 2.30 -22.81
C ASP A 250 7.00 1.09 -22.25
N GLU A 251 7.68 0.39 -23.15
CA GLU A 251 8.49 -0.79 -22.79
C GLU A 251 9.63 -0.50 -21.80
N ALA A 252 10.01 0.76 -21.60
CA ALA A 252 10.98 1.15 -20.59
C ALA A 252 10.40 1.08 -19.17
N ASN A 253 9.09 1.18 -19.01
CA ASN A 253 8.43 1.10 -17.72
C ASN A 253 8.45 -0.34 -17.17
N ARG A 254 8.87 -0.46 -15.93
CA ARG A 254 8.79 -1.67 -15.11
C ARG A 254 7.97 -1.33 -13.88
N ILE A 255 6.72 -1.76 -13.86
CA ILE A 255 5.70 -1.28 -12.94
C ILE A 255 5.49 -2.29 -11.81
N ALA A 256 5.62 -1.84 -10.57
CA ALA A 256 5.02 -2.51 -9.42
C ALA A 256 3.68 -1.83 -9.10
N PHE A 257 2.62 -2.61 -8.95
CA PHE A 257 1.36 -2.14 -8.39
C PHE A 257 1.23 -2.63 -6.95
N VAL A 258 0.84 -1.74 -6.05
CA VAL A 258 0.67 -2.02 -4.63
C VAL A 258 -0.79 -1.73 -4.26
N GLY A 259 -1.50 -2.76 -3.78
CA GLY A 259 -2.91 -2.65 -3.43
C GLY A 259 -3.31 -3.56 -2.27
N ASP A 260 -4.50 -3.34 -1.70
CA ASP A 260 -5.09 -4.22 -0.69
C ASP A 260 -5.85 -5.40 -1.31
N GLY A 261 -6.13 -5.31 -2.60
CA GLY A 261 -6.61 -6.37 -3.47
C GLY A 261 -8.08 -6.70 -3.41
N MET A 262 -8.90 -6.01 -2.66
CA MET A 262 -10.34 -6.27 -2.69
C MET A 262 -10.95 -6.00 -4.08
N ASN A 263 -10.47 -4.93 -4.75
CA ASN A 263 -10.93 -4.54 -6.09
C ASN A 263 -9.79 -4.50 -7.12
N ASP A 264 -8.56 -4.77 -6.72
CA ASP A 264 -7.35 -4.52 -7.51
C ASP A 264 -6.72 -5.78 -8.10
N ALA A 265 -7.33 -6.96 -7.93
CA ALA A 265 -6.79 -8.23 -8.45
C ALA A 265 -6.46 -8.17 -9.96
N PRO A 266 -7.28 -7.56 -10.84
CA PRO A 266 -6.93 -7.40 -12.26
C PRO A 266 -5.70 -6.52 -12.47
N VAL A 267 -5.55 -5.44 -11.68
CA VAL A 267 -4.43 -4.50 -11.79
C VAL A 267 -3.14 -5.12 -11.26
N LEU A 268 -3.22 -5.89 -10.15
CA LEU A 268 -2.12 -6.68 -9.60
C LEU A 268 -1.56 -7.64 -10.65
N THR A 269 -2.45 -8.42 -11.30
CA THR A 269 -2.07 -9.38 -12.34
C THR A 269 -1.45 -8.71 -13.57
N LEU A 270 -1.95 -7.54 -13.95
CA LEU A 270 -1.48 -6.80 -15.11
C LEU A 270 -0.11 -6.16 -14.89
N SER A 271 0.27 -5.85 -13.66
CA SER A 271 1.56 -5.24 -13.34
C SER A 271 2.75 -6.18 -13.63
N HIS A 272 3.98 -5.65 -13.66
CA HIS A 272 5.18 -6.50 -13.78
C HIS A 272 5.49 -7.20 -12.46
N VAL A 273 5.11 -6.59 -11.33
CA VAL A 273 5.13 -7.18 -9.99
C VAL A 273 3.92 -6.66 -9.24
N GLY A 274 2.98 -7.54 -8.94
CA GLY A 274 1.83 -7.26 -8.08
C GLY A 274 2.20 -7.44 -6.61
N ILE A 275 1.98 -6.42 -5.78
CA ILE A 275 2.28 -6.43 -4.35
C ILE A 275 0.98 -6.24 -3.57
N ALA A 276 0.59 -7.25 -2.80
CA ALA A 276 -0.58 -7.16 -1.92
C ALA A 276 -0.18 -6.76 -0.50
N MET A 277 -1.01 -5.89 0.11
CA MET A 277 -0.95 -5.57 1.53
C MET A 277 -1.74 -6.63 2.31
N GLY A 278 -1.10 -7.28 3.29
CA GLY A 278 -1.62 -8.50 3.92
C GLY A 278 -2.49 -8.28 5.17
N GLY A 279 -2.57 -7.07 5.72
CA GLY A 279 -3.28 -6.83 7.00
C GLY A 279 -4.81 -6.93 6.89
N LEU A 280 -5.38 -6.32 5.86
CA LEU A 280 -6.81 -6.36 5.53
C LEU A 280 -7.05 -6.93 4.12
N GLY A 281 -5.97 -7.37 3.43
CA GLY A 281 -6.04 -7.88 2.08
C GLY A 281 -6.97 -9.07 1.95
N SER A 282 -7.78 -9.07 0.90
CA SER A 282 -8.65 -10.21 0.61
C SER A 282 -7.80 -11.43 0.27
N ASP A 283 -8.27 -12.63 0.61
CA ASP A 283 -7.63 -13.88 0.23
C ASP A 283 -7.36 -13.93 -1.29
N ALA A 284 -8.26 -13.35 -2.09
CA ALA A 284 -8.12 -13.24 -3.54
C ALA A 284 -6.91 -12.40 -3.97
N ALA A 285 -6.61 -11.30 -3.26
CA ALA A 285 -5.43 -10.49 -3.57
C ALA A 285 -4.14 -11.17 -3.17
N ILE A 286 -4.15 -11.78 -1.99
CA ILE A 286 -3.02 -12.58 -1.53
C ILE A 286 -2.75 -13.69 -2.53
N GLU A 287 -3.80 -14.34 -3.08
CA GLU A 287 -3.65 -15.40 -4.06
C GLU A 287 -3.12 -14.89 -5.41
N THR A 288 -3.52 -13.70 -5.82
CA THR A 288 -3.19 -13.12 -7.14
C THR A 288 -1.83 -12.41 -7.17
N ALA A 289 -1.41 -11.78 -6.08
CA ALA A 289 -0.17 -11.02 -6.02
C ALA A 289 1.08 -11.89 -6.10
N ASP A 290 2.17 -11.33 -6.59
CA ASP A 290 3.50 -11.94 -6.69
C ASP A 290 4.29 -11.81 -5.38
N VAL A 291 4.02 -10.74 -4.65
CA VAL A 291 4.63 -10.39 -3.36
C VAL A 291 3.53 -10.02 -2.38
N VAL A 292 3.64 -10.49 -1.13
CA VAL A 292 2.70 -10.14 -0.05
C VAL A 292 3.45 -9.50 1.11
N ILE A 293 2.99 -8.33 1.54
CA ILE A 293 3.52 -7.63 2.71
C ILE A 293 2.62 -7.95 3.90
N GLN A 294 3.05 -8.91 4.73
CA GLN A 294 2.25 -9.43 5.85
C GLN A 294 2.04 -8.44 6.99
N THR A 295 2.97 -7.49 7.17
CA THR A 295 2.94 -6.51 8.26
C THR A 295 2.08 -5.29 7.97
N ASP A 296 1.45 -5.22 6.82
CA ASP A 296 0.60 -4.11 6.37
C ASP A 296 1.29 -2.73 6.36
N GLN A 297 2.61 -2.71 6.19
CA GLN A 297 3.45 -1.52 6.19
C GLN A 297 3.92 -1.16 4.77
N PRO A 298 3.48 -0.02 4.18
CA PRO A 298 3.93 0.42 2.87
C PRO A 298 5.46 0.57 2.72
N SER A 299 6.17 0.90 3.80
CA SER A 299 7.63 1.01 3.81
C SER A 299 8.35 -0.27 3.41
N LYS A 300 7.70 -1.43 3.59
CA LYS A 300 8.23 -2.75 3.20
C LYS A 300 8.36 -2.94 1.69
N VAL A 301 7.66 -2.15 0.87
CA VAL A 301 7.84 -2.15 -0.60
C VAL A 301 9.28 -1.79 -0.96
N ALA A 302 9.83 -0.74 -0.36
CA ALA A 302 11.22 -0.37 -0.59
C ALA A 302 12.20 -1.42 -0.04
N GLU A 303 11.88 -2.06 1.09
CA GLU A 303 12.67 -3.17 1.64
C GLU A 303 12.66 -4.39 0.71
N ALA A 304 11.51 -4.74 0.12
CA ALA A 304 11.40 -5.81 -0.86
C ALA A 304 12.37 -5.59 -2.05
N ILE A 305 12.40 -4.37 -2.58
CA ILE A 305 13.32 -3.99 -3.66
C ILE A 305 14.78 -4.09 -3.21
N LYS A 306 15.11 -3.64 -1.99
CA LYS A 306 16.48 -3.75 -1.43
C LYS A 306 16.91 -5.22 -1.31
N VAL A 307 16.06 -6.07 -0.76
CA VAL A 307 16.33 -7.51 -0.64
C VAL A 307 16.55 -8.14 -2.01
N GLY A 308 15.70 -7.83 -3.00
CA GLY A 308 15.87 -8.28 -4.38
C GLY A 308 17.23 -7.88 -4.94
N LYS A 309 17.58 -6.58 -4.89
CA LYS A 309 18.87 -6.05 -5.36
C LYS A 309 20.07 -6.70 -4.66
N LEU A 310 20.00 -6.91 -3.34
CA LEU A 310 21.06 -7.57 -2.58
C LEU A 310 21.21 -9.06 -3.00
N THR A 311 20.10 -9.78 -3.07
CA THR A 311 20.10 -11.18 -3.48
C THR A 311 20.69 -11.36 -4.88
N ARG A 312 20.27 -10.53 -5.83
CA ARG A 312 20.81 -10.52 -7.19
C ARG A 312 22.32 -10.26 -7.20
N ARG A 313 22.79 -9.30 -6.39
CA ARG A 313 24.24 -9.02 -6.25
C ARG A 313 25.00 -10.25 -5.76
N ILE A 314 24.51 -10.92 -4.72
CA ILE A 314 25.12 -12.14 -4.17
C ILE A 314 25.14 -13.26 -5.21
N ILE A 315 24.04 -13.49 -5.93
CA ILE A 315 23.99 -14.49 -7.00
C ILE A 315 25.03 -14.19 -8.06
N TRP A 316 25.14 -12.94 -8.53
CA TRP A 316 26.15 -12.57 -9.53
C TRP A 316 27.59 -12.68 -9.01
N GLN A 317 27.85 -12.41 -7.73
CA GLN A 317 29.16 -12.66 -7.11
C GLN A 317 29.50 -14.14 -7.11
N ASN A 318 28.56 -15.00 -6.74
CA ASN A 318 28.75 -16.45 -6.73
C ASN A 318 28.97 -16.98 -8.15
N VAL A 319 28.20 -16.51 -9.13
CA VAL A 319 28.35 -16.87 -10.54
C VAL A 319 29.74 -16.47 -11.05
N SER A 320 30.15 -15.22 -10.80
CA SER A 320 31.44 -14.71 -11.24
C SER A 320 32.61 -15.45 -10.60
N LEU A 321 32.52 -15.79 -9.31
CA LEU A 321 33.52 -16.56 -8.60
C LEU A 321 33.63 -17.99 -9.19
N ALA A 322 32.49 -18.65 -9.40
CA ALA A 322 32.45 -20.01 -9.95
C ALA A 322 33.06 -20.06 -11.36
N PHE A 323 32.73 -19.09 -12.22
CA PHE A 323 33.33 -18.99 -13.55
C PHE A 323 34.83 -18.66 -13.51
N GLY A 324 35.22 -17.73 -12.61
CA GLY A 324 36.62 -17.35 -12.44
C GLY A 324 37.51 -18.51 -12.04
N VAL A 325 37.08 -19.27 -11.02
CA VAL A 325 37.79 -20.48 -10.58
C VAL A 325 37.85 -21.52 -11.71
N LYS A 326 36.72 -21.77 -12.38
CA LYS A 326 36.65 -22.71 -13.49
C LYS A 326 37.59 -22.33 -14.64
N LEU A 327 37.61 -21.06 -15.04
CA LEU A 327 38.47 -20.57 -16.07
C LEU A 327 39.96 -20.76 -15.70
N LEU A 328 40.32 -20.46 -14.44
CA LEU A 328 41.67 -20.66 -13.92
C LEU A 328 42.10 -22.13 -14.03
N VAL A 329 41.26 -23.08 -13.56
CA VAL A 329 41.53 -24.51 -13.60
C VAL A 329 41.64 -25.01 -15.05
N LEU A 330 40.80 -24.52 -15.97
CA LEU A 330 40.89 -24.84 -17.39
C LEU A 330 42.21 -24.39 -18.02
N ILE A 331 42.65 -23.17 -17.67
CA ILE A 331 43.96 -22.63 -18.18
C ILE A 331 45.14 -23.46 -17.64
N LEU A 332 45.13 -23.76 -16.33
CA LEU A 332 46.20 -24.59 -15.72
C LEU A 332 46.20 -25.99 -16.31
N GLY A 333 45.04 -26.65 -16.45
CA GLY A 333 44.93 -27.97 -17.06
C GLY A 333 45.34 -28.02 -18.54
N ALA A 334 45.08 -26.93 -19.31
CA ALA A 334 45.55 -26.78 -20.67
C ALA A 334 47.10 -26.61 -20.72
N GLY A 335 47.68 -25.90 -19.74
CA GLY A 335 49.10 -25.71 -19.57
C GLY A 335 49.88 -26.98 -19.13
N GLY A 336 49.15 -28.01 -18.71
CA GLY A 336 49.81 -29.27 -18.26
C GLY A 336 50.29 -29.21 -16.81
N ILE A 337 49.73 -28.31 -16.01
CA ILE A 337 49.98 -28.16 -14.58
C ILE A 337 48.85 -28.86 -13.79
#